data_247eaef26bfa7d13580aa71238d4e115
#
_entry.id   247eaef26bfa7d13580aa71238d4e115
#
_cell.length_a   1.000
_cell.length_b   1.000
_cell.length_c   1.000
_cell.angle_alpha   90.00
_cell.angle_beta   90.00
_cell.angle_gamma   90.00
#
_symmetry.space_group_name_H-M   'P 1'
#
loop_
_entity.id
_entity.type
_entity.pdbx_description
1 polymer ?
#
loop_
_entity_poly.entity_id
_entity_poly.type
_entity_poly.pdbx_seq_one_letter_code
_entity_poly.pdbx_strand_id
1 'polypeptide(L)'
;TISGPIDFGARKVTIRGNKINHSKITFGQSGRILTQNGLKIKFMDFYCNAMEKGSSDASLIGLSKTPNEQLKVSSGEYVIKDPIVIQFCNVYDLNRHLLYDSGKKYCVENFTVKASFIRCNQSNTIVYFNKGSFINITFKESTLCSTVQNGSYFAQVNGNRPNKITGYSNGTFNFYNCTVYNLAYSKDFTNWNSYRGQACLTLNFSRTIFVDCGKGDMTNKIMGNANMSRNFEYNTYWYNGSQSNDKYDTNTLDTDPGFINAANGDFTVTGASQLEKRTGDPRWLPLVEE
;
A
#
# COMPACT_ATOMS: atom_id res chain seq x y z
N THR A 1 -25.18 2.22 -3.59
CA THR A 1 -24.58 1.70 -2.34
C THR A 1 -24.51 0.20 -2.38
N ILE A 2 -23.39 -0.36 -1.94
CA ILE A 2 -23.15 -1.80 -1.84
C ILE A 2 -23.06 -2.17 -0.37
N SER A 3 -24.09 -2.85 0.15
CA SER A 3 -24.23 -3.12 1.58
C SER A 3 -23.60 -4.46 2.02
N GLY A 4 -23.33 -5.37 1.08
CA GLY A 4 -22.71 -6.67 1.32
C GLY A 4 -21.48 -6.91 0.46
N PRO A 5 -20.77 -8.04 0.66
CA PRO A 5 -19.62 -8.37 -0.15
C PRO A 5 -20.02 -8.73 -1.59
N ILE A 6 -19.22 -8.25 -2.55
CA ILE A 6 -19.26 -8.73 -3.94
C ILE A 6 -18.14 -9.77 -4.05
N ASP A 7 -18.50 -11.03 -4.17
CA ASP A 7 -17.52 -12.11 -4.31
C ASP A 7 -17.41 -12.57 -5.76
N PHE A 8 -16.24 -12.36 -6.34
CA PHE A 8 -15.91 -12.82 -7.68
C PHE A 8 -15.40 -14.26 -7.73
N GLY A 9 -15.10 -14.85 -6.59
CA GLY A 9 -14.59 -16.22 -6.50
C GLY A 9 -13.30 -16.38 -7.34
N ALA A 10 -13.22 -17.48 -8.07
CA ALA A 10 -12.06 -17.82 -8.92
C ALA A 10 -12.03 -17.08 -10.28
N ARG A 11 -12.96 -16.17 -10.54
CA ARG A 11 -13.02 -15.43 -11.81
C ARG A 11 -11.98 -14.33 -11.83
N LYS A 12 -11.28 -14.20 -12.96
CA LYS A 12 -10.47 -13.02 -13.27
C LYS A 12 -11.39 -11.89 -13.73
N VAL A 13 -11.35 -10.75 -13.05
CA VAL A 13 -12.33 -9.68 -13.24
C VAL A 13 -11.64 -8.34 -13.51
N THR A 14 -12.25 -7.55 -14.39
CA THR A 14 -11.93 -6.13 -14.55
C THR A 14 -13.16 -5.28 -14.23
N ILE A 15 -13.05 -4.41 -13.23
CA ILE A 15 -14.02 -3.35 -12.94
C ILE A 15 -13.47 -2.07 -13.56
N ARG A 16 -14.23 -1.47 -14.46
CA ARG A 16 -13.80 -0.25 -15.15
C ARG A 16 -14.90 0.80 -15.13
N GLY A 17 -14.59 1.93 -14.52
CA GLY A 17 -15.42 3.12 -14.59
C GLY A 17 -15.14 3.99 -15.82
N ASN A 18 -15.78 5.15 -15.87
CA ASN A 18 -15.54 6.15 -16.89
C ASN A 18 -14.23 6.89 -16.63
N LYS A 19 -13.41 7.08 -17.67
CA LYS A 19 -12.08 7.71 -17.54
C LYS A 19 -12.16 9.21 -17.22
N ILE A 20 -13.17 9.91 -17.72
CA ILE A 20 -13.33 11.36 -17.56
C ILE A 20 -14.04 11.67 -16.25
N ASN A 21 -15.17 11.00 -16.02
CA ASN A 21 -15.95 11.13 -14.78
C ASN A 21 -15.99 9.77 -14.11
N HIS A 22 -15.11 9.54 -13.15
CA HIS A 22 -15.00 8.25 -12.48
C HIS A 22 -16.37 7.74 -12.01
N SER A 23 -16.62 6.46 -12.23
CA SER A 23 -17.81 5.81 -11.68
C SER A 23 -17.68 5.68 -10.17
N LYS A 24 -18.79 5.93 -9.45
CA LYS A 24 -18.79 6.00 -7.98
C LYS A 24 -19.40 4.75 -7.36
N ILE A 25 -18.73 4.22 -6.34
CA ILE A 25 -19.26 3.16 -5.48
C ILE A 25 -19.20 3.63 -4.03
N THR A 26 -20.32 3.58 -3.34
CA THR A 26 -20.40 3.76 -1.89
C THR A 26 -20.56 2.41 -1.23
N PHE A 27 -19.66 2.05 -0.31
CA PHE A 27 -19.78 0.85 0.50
C PHE A 27 -20.55 1.13 1.78
N GLY A 28 -21.53 0.27 2.08
CA GLY A 28 -22.17 0.17 3.38
C GLY A 28 -21.35 -0.67 4.36
N GLN A 29 -21.93 -0.97 5.51
CA GLN A 29 -21.24 -1.58 6.65
C GLN A 29 -20.43 -2.84 6.27
N SER A 30 -21.02 -3.78 5.54
CA SER A 30 -20.37 -5.03 5.13
C SER A 30 -19.89 -5.02 3.67
N GLY A 31 -19.95 -3.85 3.01
CA GLY A 31 -19.55 -3.69 1.62
C GLY A 31 -18.05 -3.91 1.43
N ARG A 32 -17.70 -4.78 0.49
CA ARG A 32 -16.31 -5.08 0.10
C ARG A 32 -16.26 -5.86 -1.19
N ILE A 33 -15.09 -5.93 -1.79
CA ILE A 33 -14.84 -6.77 -2.97
C ILE A 33 -14.02 -7.97 -2.53
N LEU A 34 -14.50 -9.19 -2.83
CA LEU A 34 -13.79 -10.43 -2.56
C LEU A 34 -13.32 -11.06 -3.87
N THR A 35 -12.12 -11.60 -3.85
CA THR A 35 -11.53 -12.33 -4.98
C THR A 35 -10.62 -13.45 -4.49
N GLN A 36 -10.36 -14.40 -5.35
CA GLN A 36 -9.28 -15.39 -5.22
C GLN A 36 -8.53 -15.58 -6.54
N ASN A 37 -8.61 -14.56 -7.40
CA ASN A 37 -7.90 -14.52 -8.68
C ASN A 37 -7.54 -13.08 -9.03
N GLY A 38 -7.03 -12.83 -10.24
CA GLY A 38 -6.70 -11.51 -10.74
C GLY A 38 -7.90 -10.56 -10.72
N LEU A 39 -7.65 -9.33 -10.25
CA LEU A 39 -8.65 -8.27 -10.16
C LEU A 39 -8.02 -6.97 -10.64
N LYS A 40 -8.61 -6.34 -11.67
CA LYS A 40 -8.19 -5.01 -12.13
C LYS A 40 -9.32 -4.02 -11.91
N ILE A 41 -9.04 -2.95 -11.15
CA ILE A 41 -9.99 -1.86 -10.90
C ILE A 41 -9.41 -0.58 -11.48
N LYS A 42 -10.20 0.11 -12.34
CA LYS A 42 -9.75 1.32 -13.03
C LYS A 42 -10.84 2.39 -13.07
N PHE A 43 -10.43 3.66 -12.90
CA PHE A 43 -11.30 4.84 -13.04
C PHE A 43 -12.53 4.78 -12.14
N MET A 44 -12.33 4.44 -10.87
CA MET A 44 -13.39 4.32 -9.86
C MET A 44 -13.12 5.24 -8.68
N ASP A 45 -14.20 5.83 -8.16
CA ASP A 45 -14.20 6.51 -6.88
C ASP A 45 -14.95 5.66 -5.85
N PHE A 46 -14.27 5.27 -4.78
CA PHE A 46 -14.82 4.49 -3.69
C PHE A 46 -15.01 5.37 -2.45
N TYR A 47 -16.19 5.31 -1.86
CA TYR A 47 -16.54 5.97 -0.61
C TYR A 47 -16.73 4.91 0.47
N CYS A 48 -15.84 4.87 1.45
CA CYS A 48 -15.71 3.78 2.42
C CYS A 48 -16.10 4.17 3.85
N ASN A 49 -16.59 5.39 4.07
CA ASN A 49 -16.88 5.94 5.41
C ASN A 49 -17.92 5.14 6.22
N ALA A 50 -18.83 4.44 5.55
CA ALA A 50 -19.84 3.60 6.19
C ALA A 50 -19.41 2.13 6.38
N MET A 51 -18.22 1.74 5.92
CA MET A 51 -17.68 0.40 6.17
C MET A 51 -17.46 0.16 7.66
N GLU A 52 -17.62 -1.09 8.10
CA GLU A 52 -17.49 -1.46 9.50
C GLU A 52 -16.08 -1.16 10.05
N LYS A 53 -16.01 -0.43 11.15
CA LYS A 53 -14.74 0.03 11.75
C LYS A 53 -14.02 -1.04 12.60
N GLY A 54 -14.76 -1.96 13.18
CA GLY A 54 -14.24 -2.93 14.17
C GLY A 54 -13.98 -4.33 13.62
N SER A 55 -14.48 -4.65 12.43
CA SER A 55 -14.36 -6.00 11.87
C SER A 55 -12.95 -6.27 11.34
N SER A 56 -12.36 -7.39 11.73
CA SER A 56 -11.11 -7.87 11.12
C SER A 56 -11.24 -8.13 9.62
N ASP A 57 -12.46 -8.32 9.13
CA ASP A 57 -12.75 -8.64 7.72
C ASP A 57 -13.00 -7.41 6.84
N ALA A 58 -13.15 -6.23 7.43
CA ALA A 58 -13.39 -5.01 6.66
C ALA A 58 -12.17 -4.65 5.80
N SER A 59 -12.36 -4.61 4.50
CA SER A 59 -11.31 -4.26 3.53
C SER A 59 -11.95 -3.81 2.22
N LEU A 60 -11.28 -2.93 1.47
CA LEU A 60 -11.72 -2.62 0.11
C LEU A 60 -11.64 -3.89 -0.76
N ILE A 61 -10.48 -4.56 -0.73
CA ILE A 61 -10.27 -5.85 -1.38
C ILE A 61 -9.93 -6.87 -0.30
N GLY A 62 -10.77 -7.89 -0.17
CA GLY A 62 -10.54 -9.08 0.63
C GLY A 62 -10.27 -10.29 -0.25
N LEU A 63 -9.42 -11.21 0.22
CA LEU A 63 -9.31 -12.52 -0.41
C LEU A 63 -10.41 -13.44 0.14
N SER A 64 -10.94 -14.33 -0.68
CA SER A 64 -12.10 -15.15 -0.28
C SER A 64 -11.81 -16.01 0.95
N LYS A 65 -12.79 -16.17 1.84
CA LYS A 65 -12.68 -17.04 3.02
C LYS A 65 -12.60 -18.52 2.68
N THR A 66 -13.03 -18.90 1.47
CA THR A 66 -12.98 -20.27 0.94
C THR A 66 -12.02 -20.31 -0.25
N PRO A 67 -10.71 -20.54 -0.01
CA PRO A 67 -9.73 -20.62 -1.08
C PRO A 67 -10.02 -21.74 -2.07
N ASN A 68 -9.72 -21.52 -3.34
CA ASN A 68 -9.75 -22.57 -4.35
C ASN A 68 -8.52 -23.49 -4.17
N GLU A 69 -8.73 -24.77 -3.93
CA GLU A 69 -7.67 -25.76 -3.71
C GLU A 69 -6.73 -25.88 -4.92
N GLN A 70 -7.17 -25.53 -6.14
CA GLN A 70 -6.33 -25.52 -7.33
C GLN A 70 -5.19 -24.47 -7.29
N LEU A 71 -5.32 -23.44 -6.41
CA LEU A 71 -4.27 -22.45 -6.20
C LEU A 71 -3.18 -22.92 -5.22
N LYS A 72 -3.40 -24.04 -4.54
CA LYS A 72 -2.53 -24.53 -3.49
C LYS A 72 -1.25 -25.10 -4.06
N VAL A 73 -0.12 -24.60 -3.58
CA VAL A 73 1.22 -25.09 -3.91
C VAL A 73 1.74 -26.02 -2.82
N SER A 74 2.84 -26.74 -3.07
CA SER A 74 3.37 -27.77 -2.15
C SER A 74 3.80 -27.22 -0.79
N SER A 75 4.13 -25.93 -0.69
CA SER A 75 4.41 -25.25 0.60
C SER A 75 3.14 -24.91 1.40
N GLY A 76 1.96 -25.10 0.82
CA GLY A 76 0.66 -24.98 1.48
C GLY A 76 -0.06 -23.64 1.31
N GLU A 77 0.54 -22.67 0.60
CA GLU A 77 -0.09 -21.41 0.25
C GLU A 77 -0.99 -21.53 -0.96
N TYR A 78 -2.03 -20.66 -1.01
CA TYR A 78 -2.90 -20.47 -2.17
C TYR A 78 -2.36 -19.30 -3.00
N VAL A 79 -1.67 -19.58 -4.10
CA VAL A 79 -0.95 -18.58 -4.88
C VAL A 79 -1.86 -17.95 -5.94
N ILE A 80 -2.11 -16.65 -5.81
CA ILE A 80 -2.79 -15.85 -6.82
C ILE A 80 -1.74 -15.27 -7.76
N LYS A 81 -1.59 -15.87 -8.95
CA LYS A 81 -0.60 -15.48 -9.96
C LYS A 81 -1.05 -14.29 -10.80
N ASP A 82 -2.32 -14.20 -11.11
CA ASP A 82 -2.87 -13.07 -11.84
C ASP A 82 -2.87 -11.81 -10.98
N PRO A 83 -2.48 -10.65 -11.52
CA PRO A 83 -2.27 -9.46 -10.69
C PRO A 83 -3.57 -8.87 -10.13
N ILE A 84 -3.48 -8.35 -8.91
CA ILE A 84 -4.49 -7.49 -8.29
C ILE A 84 -4.02 -6.03 -8.48
N VAL A 85 -4.79 -5.22 -9.19
CA VAL A 85 -4.41 -3.86 -9.60
C VAL A 85 -5.51 -2.85 -9.27
N ILE A 86 -5.14 -1.76 -8.61
CA ILE A 86 -5.93 -0.55 -8.46
C ILE A 86 -5.22 0.55 -9.28
N GLN A 87 -5.88 1.12 -10.29
CA GLN A 87 -5.26 2.09 -11.17
C GLN A 87 -6.21 3.24 -11.53
N PHE A 88 -5.72 4.48 -11.43
CA PHE A 88 -6.52 5.68 -11.66
C PHE A 88 -7.82 5.69 -10.83
N CYS A 89 -7.71 5.36 -9.55
CA CYS A 89 -8.83 5.29 -8.63
C CYS A 89 -8.64 6.26 -7.47
N ASN A 90 -9.77 6.70 -6.90
CA ASN A 90 -9.76 7.41 -5.64
C ASN A 90 -10.50 6.55 -4.59
N VAL A 91 -9.91 6.39 -3.43
CA VAL A 91 -10.51 5.72 -2.27
C VAL A 91 -10.60 6.73 -1.14
N TYR A 92 -11.81 7.07 -0.77
CA TYR A 92 -12.09 8.06 0.27
C TYR A 92 -12.56 7.39 1.55
N ASP A 93 -11.98 7.85 2.65
CA ASP A 93 -12.39 7.51 4.01
C ASP A 93 -12.37 6.00 4.29
N LEU A 94 -11.29 5.36 3.85
CA LEU A 94 -11.08 3.93 4.07
C LEU A 94 -10.97 3.66 5.58
N ASN A 95 -11.95 2.94 6.11
CA ASN A 95 -12.06 2.64 7.53
C ASN A 95 -11.21 1.45 7.98
N ARG A 96 -10.69 0.65 7.03
CA ARG A 96 -9.96 -0.58 7.33
C ARG A 96 -8.86 -0.85 6.31
N HIS A 97 -8.65 -2.10 5.93
CA HIS A 97 -7.58 -2.49 5.03
C HIS A 97 -7.86 -2.16 3.57
N LEU A 98 -6.84 -1.79 2.83
CA LEU A 98 -6.90 -1.72 1.38
C LEU A 98 -6.91 -3.13 0.78
N LEU A 99 -6.04 -4.01 1.32
CA LEU A 99 -5.96 -5.43 0.97
C LEU A 99 -5.87 -6.28 2.24
N TYR A 100 -6.68 -7.36 2.30
CA TYR A 100 -6.69 -8.30 3.42
C TYR A 100 -6.83 -9.76 2.96
N ASP A 101 -6.04 -10.66 3.53
CA ASP A 101 -6.02 -12.10 3.19
C ASP A 101 -7.16 -12.92 3.79
N SER A 102 -8.09 -12.27 4.50
CA SER A 102 -9.22 -12.93 5.19
C SER A 102 -8.81 -14.06 6.15
N GLY A 103 -7.59 -13.99 6.69
CA GLY A 103 -7.04 -15.00 7.61
C GLY A 103 -6.74 -16.35 6.96
N LYS A 104 -6.51 -16.38 5.65
CA LYS A 104 -6.12 -17.58 4.90
C LYS A 104 -4.68 -17.46 4.38
N LYS A 105 -4.06 -18.61 4.10
CA LYS A 105 -2.68 -18.69 3.62
C LYS A 105 -2.56 -18.31 2.14
N TYR A 106 -3.14 -17.19 1.73
CA TYR A 106 -2.94 -16.69 0.38
C TYR A 106 -1.52 -16.15 0.20
N CYS A 107 -0.99 -16.33 -1.00
CA CYS A 107 0.17 -15.59 -1.49
C CYS A 107 -0.24 -14.81 -2.73
N VAL A 108 -0.23 -13.49 -2.65
CA VAL A 108 -0.49 -12.63 -3.80
C VAL A 108 0.83 -12.39 -4.53
N GLU A 109 0.93 -12.86 -5.78
CA GLU A 109 2.16 -12.69 -6.55
C GLU A 109 2.40 -11.23 -6.88
N ASN A 110 1.38 -10.50 -7.35
CA ASN A 110 1.51 -9.10 -7.71
C ASN A 110 0.31 -8.28 -7.22
N PHE A 111 0.56 -7.35 -6.30
CA PHE A 111 -0.39 -6.32 -5.90
C PHE A 111 0.14 -4.95 -6.31
N THR A 112 -0.65 -4.17 -7.07
CA THR A 112 -0.22 -2.87 -7.58
C THR A 112 -1.28 -1.80 -7.34
N VAL A 113 -0.86 -0.67 -6.78
CA VAL A 113 -1.62 0.58 -6.75
C VAL A 113 -0.88 1.60 -7.60
N LYS A 114 -1.54 2.11 -8.65
CA LYS A 114 -0.90 3.05 -9.58
C LYS A 114 -1.80 4.25 -9.87
N ALA A 115 -1.19 5.44 -9.91
CA ALA A 115 -1.84 6.70 -10.26
C ALA A 115 -3.17 6.90 -9.51
N SER A 116 -3.18 6.58 -8.21
CA SER A 116 -4.38 6.51 -7.38
C SER A 116 -4.23 7.34 -6.12
N PHE A 117 -5.38 7.73 -5.55
CA PHE A 117 -5.45 8.46 -4.29
C PHE A 117 -6.16 7.59 -3.24
N ILE A 118 -5.47 7.26 -2.15
CA ILE A 118 -6.02 6.44 -1.07
C ILE A 118 -5.98 7.24 0.22
N ARG A 119 -7.15 7.59 0.74
CA ARG A 119 -7.29 8.32 2.00
C ARG A 119 -7.96 7.46 3.06
N CYS A 120 -7.27 7.28 4.19
CA CYS A 120 -7.78 6.61 5.37
C CYS A 120 -8.32 7.63 6.37
N ASN A 121 -9.31 7.26 7.16
CA ASN A 121 -9.88 8.09 8.23
C ASN A 121 -9.86 7.39 9.59
N GLN A 122 -9.19 6.24 9.68
CA GLN A 122 -9.03 5.45 10.91
C GLN A 122 -7.60 4.91 11.00
N SER A 123 -7.19 4.61 12.22
CA SER A 123 -5.91 3.94 12.49
C SER A 123 -6.00 2.47 12.10
N ASN A 124 -5.49 2.14 10.92
CA ASN A 124 -5.58 0.79 10.33
C ASN A 124 -4.29 0.39 9.63
N THR A 125 -4.00 -0.91 9.61
CA THR A 125 -3.01 -1.49 8.71
C THR A 125 -3.54 -1.48 7.28
N ILE A 126 -2.80 -0.89 6.36
CA ILE A 126 -3.27 -0.69 4.98
C ILE A 126 -3.24 -2.00 4.20
N VAL A 127 -2.11 -2.72 4.26
CA VAL A 127 -1.98 -4.06 3.65
C VAL A 127 -1.78 -5.07 4.76
N TYR A 128 -2.74 -5.98 4.94
CA TYR A 128 -2.70 -6.93 6.02
C TYR A 128 -2.80 -8.38 5.54
N PHE A 129 -1.74 -9.14 5.78
CA PHE A 129 -1.68 -10.59 5.62
C PHE A 129 -1.59 -11.24 6.99
N ASN A 130 -2.73 -11.71 7.51
CA ASN A 130 -2.80 -12.34 8.84
C ASN A 130 -2.19 -13.75 8.86
N LYS A 131 -2.38 -14.51 7.79
CA LYS A 131 -1.77 -15.85 7.58
C LYS A 131 -1.11 -15.98 6.22
N GLY A 132 -1.37 -15.03 5.34
CA GLY A 132 -0.89 -15.00 3.98
C GLY A 132 0.40 -14.21 3.83
N SER A 133 0.76 -13.99 2.58
CA SER A 133 2.02 -13.41 2.15
C SER A 133 1.86 -12.72 0.78
N PHE A 134 2.96 -12.14 0.31
CA PHE A 134 3.06 -11.58 -1.03
C PHE A 134 4.42 -11.92 -1.66
N ILE A 135 4.50 -11.77 -2.99
CA ILE A 135 5.77 -11.76 -3.70
C ILE A 135 6.13 -10.31 -4.07
N ASN A 136 5.26 -9.59 -4.79
CA ASN A 136 5.52 -8.23 -5.19
C ASN A 136 4.37 -7.30 -4.76
N ILE A 137 4.71 -6.24 -4.04
CA ILE A 137 3.80 -5.13 -3.77
C ILE A 137 4.40 -3.86 -4.39
N THR A 138 3.61 -3.12 -5.15
CA THR A 138 4.04 -1.90 -5.81
C THR A 138 3.03 -0.78 -5.61
N PHE A 139 3.50 0.34 -5.09
CA PHE A 139 2.83 1.63 -5.10
C PHE A 139 3.59 2.55 -6.07
N LYS A 140 2.88 3.11 -7.03
CA LYS A 140 3.49 3.94 -8.06
C LYS A 140 2.63 5.16 -8.39
N GLU A 141 3.25 6.34 -8.46
CA GLU A 141 2.58 7.57 -8.88
C GLU A 141 1.27 7.80 -8.08
N SER A 142 1.32 7.55 -6.77
CA SER A 142 0.11 7.49 -5.95
C SER A 142 0.29 8.23 -4.63
N THR A 143 -0.81 8.78 -4.14
CA THR A 143 -0.89 9.37 -2.80
C THR A 143 -1.60 8.41 -1.87
N LEU A 144 -0.97 8.11 -0.74
CA LEU A 144 -1.55 7.33 0.35
C LEU A 144 -1.48 8.17 1.63
N CYS A 145 -2.63 8.50 2.19
CA CYS A 145 -2.67 9.40 3.34
C CYS A 145 -3.69 8.98 4.39
N SER A 146 -3.55 9.55 5.58
CA SER A 146 -4.54 9.42 6.64
C SER A 146 -4.93 10.80 7.18
N THR A 147 -6.22 10.99 7.45
CA THR A 147 -6.75 12.20 8.12
C THR A 147 -6.50 12.18 9.62
N VAL A 148 -6.06 11.05 10.17
CA VAL A 148 -5.69 10.86 11.56
C VAL A 148 -4.26 10.36 11.65
N GLN A 149 -3.59 10.60 12.78
CA GLN A 149 -2.28 9.99 13.06
C GLN A 149 -2.44 8.47 13.17
N ASN A 150 -2.18 7.77 12.07
CA ASN A 150 -2.40 6.34 11.99
C ASN A 150 -1.43 5.58 12.89
N GLY A 151 -1.91 5.05 14.00
CA GLY A 151 -1.16 4.29 15.00
C GLY A 151 -0.98 2.80 14.67
N SER A 152 -1.28 2.37 13.44
CA SER A 152 -1.08 0.98 12.97
C SER A 152 0.03 0.91 11.94
N TYR A 153 0.52 -0.29 11.62
CA TYR A 153 1.51 -0.50 10.56
C TYR A 153 0.95 -0.14 9.19
N PHE A 154 1.79 0.33 8.27
CA PHE A 154 1.42 0.42 6.86
C PHE A 154 1.17 -0.98 6.27
N ALA A 155 2.12 -1.89 6.45
CA ALA A 155 1.97 -3.27 6.04
C ALA A 155 2.30 -4.23 7.21
N GLN A 156 1.47 -5.26 7.38
CA GLN A 156 1.73 -6.34 8.33
C GLN A 156 1.60 -7.68 7.62
N VAL A 157 2.61 -8.55 7.80
CA VAL A 157 2.65 -9.87 7.18
C VAL A 157 3.10 -10.88 8.22
N ASN A 158 2.21 -11.83 8.54
CA ASN A 158 2.45 -12.88 9.52
C ASN A 158 2.68 -14.26 8.86
N GLY A 159 2.45 -14.38 7.55
CA GLY A 159 2.67 -15.62 6.80
C GLY A 159 4.12 -15.85 6.39
N ASN A 160 4.32 -16.81 5.52
CA ASN A 160 5.64 -17.20 5.03
C ASN A 160 6.27 -16.12 4.15
N ARG A 161 7.60 -16.04 4.19
CA ARG A 161 8.39 -15.20 3.29
C ARG A 161 8.54 -15.83 1.90
N PRO A 162 8.86 -15.07 0.84
CA PRO A 162 8.94 -15.58 -0.54
C PRO A 162 9.76 -16.86 -0.71
N ASN A 163 10.95 -16.91 -0.15
CA ASN A 163 11.84 -18.09 -0.27
C ASN A 163 11.40 -19.34 0.53
N LYS A 164 10.22 -19.31 1.13
CA LYS A 164 9.54 -20.47 1.75
C LYS A 164 8.29 -20.89 0.99
N ILE A 165 7.97 -20.18 -0.09
CA ILE A 165 6.81 -20.45 -0.93
C ILE A 165 7.31 -21.12 -2.21
N THR A 166 6.72 -22.25 -2.57
CA THR A 166 7.14 -23.01 -3.75
C THR A 166 7.12 -22.17 -5.02
N GLY A 167 8.25 -22.14 -5.71
CA GLY A 167 8.44 -21.39 -6.96
C GLY A 167 9.00 -19.98 -6.81
N TYR A 168 9.29 -19.53 -5.58
CA TYR A 168 9.82 -18.19 -5.34
C TYR A 168 11.09 -18.23 -4.48
N SER A 169 12.02 -17.32 -4.78
CA SER A 169 13.27 -17.15 -4.02
C SER A 169 13.35 -15.78 -3.36
N ASN A 170 12.76 -14.76 -3.98
CA ASN A 170 12.77 -13.37 -3.52
C ASN A 170 11.45 -12.69 -3.85
N GLY A 171 11.16 -11.60 -3.15
CA GLY A 171 10.03 -10.70 -3.43
C GLY A 171 10.47 -9.25 -3.48
N THR A 172 9.53 -8.35 -3.78
CA THR A 172 9.80 -6.91 -3.82
C THR A 172 8.73 -6.12 -3.09
N PHE A 173 9.16 -5.01 -2.46
CA PHE A 173 8.27 -4.02 -1.89
C PHE A 173 8.69 -2.65 -2.41
N ASN A 174 7.81 -2.02 -3.18
CA ASN A 174 8.18 -0.94 -4.07
C ASN A 174 7.34 0.31 -3.85
N PHE A 175 8.01 1.46 -3.77
CA PHE A 175 7.42 2.80 -3.86
C PHE A 175 8.13 3.60 -4.94
N TYR A 176 7.39 4.08 -5.93
CA TYR A 176 7.91 4.88 -7.03
C TYR A 176 7.06 6.14 -7.21
N ASN A 177 7.67 7.32 -7.03
CA ASN A 177 6.98 8.59 -7.20
C ASN A 177 5.67 8.66 -6.39
N CYS A 178 5.73 8.32 -5.12
CA CYS A 178 4.57 8.34 -4.22
C CYS A 178 4.67 9.46 -3.20
N THR A 179 3.50 9.88 -2.69
CA THR A 179 3.37 10.71 -1.50
C THR A 179 2.66 9.91 -0.42
N VAL A 180 3.33 9.71 0.71
CA VAL A 180 2.81 8.94 1.85
C VAL A 180 2.77 9.86 3.07
N TYR A 181 1.58 10.05 3.64
CA TYR A 181 1.38 11.01 4.71
C TYR A 181 0.60 10.40 5.88
N ASN A 182 1.13 10.58 7.09
CA ASN A 182 0.46 10.28 8.36
C ASN A 182 0.05 8.79 8.52
N LEU A 183 0.78 7.89 7.85
CA LEU A 183 0.59 6.44 7.92
C LEU A 183 1.69 5.77 8.73
N ALA A 184 1.30 4.84 9.60
CA ALA A 184 2.20 4.26 10.60
C ALA A 184 2.87 5.34 11.48
N TYR A 185 2.12 6.37 11.87
CA TYR A 185 2.64 7.53 12.61
C TYR A 185 3.36 7.10 13.89
N SER A 186 2.73 6.30 14.75
CA SER A 186 3.31 5.85 16.04
C SER A 186 3.79 4.40 16.04
N LYS A 187 3.95 3.80 14.87
CA LYS A 187 4.44 2.41 14.69
C LYS A 187 5.54 2.35 13.64
N ASP A 188 6.32 1.28 13.69
CA ASP A 188 7.20 0.94 12.57
C ASP A 188 6.39 0.89 11.27
N PHE A 189 6.99 1.27 10.14
CA PHE A 189 6.26 1.32 8.88
C PHE A 189 5.71 -0.06 8.49
N THR A 190 6.48 -1.11 8.74
CA THR A 190 6.05 -2.48 8.48
C THR A 190 6.24 -3.40 9.68
N ASN A 191 5.45 -4.47 9.75
CA ASN A 191 5.62 -5.57 10.68
C ASN A 191 5.55 -6.90 9.94
N TRP A 192 6.71 -7.42 9.57
CA TRP A 192 6.85 -8.72 8.90
C TRP A 192 7.99 -9.53 9.50
N ASN A 193 7.77 -9.97 10.74
CA ASN A 193 8.78 -10.65 11.54
C ASN A 193 9.40 -11.88 10.85
N SER A 194 8.65 -12.61 10.01
CA SER A 194 9.16 -13.77 9.28
C SER A 194 10.21 -13.42 8.23
N TYR A 195 10.26 -12.17 7.77
CA TYR A 195 11.25 -11.68 6.80
C TYR A 195 12.53 -11.17 7.47
N ARG A 196 12.48 -10.94 8.78
CA ARG A 196 13.59 -10.36 9.53
C ARG A 196 14.82 -11.28 9.50
N GLY A 197 15.98 -10.74 9.19
CA GLY A 197 17.23 -11.52 9.10
C GLY A 197 17.36 -12.35 7.83
N GLN A 198 16.47 -12.22 6.85
CA GLN A 198 16.43 -13.06 5.65
C GLN A 198 16.70 -12.25 4.38
N ALA A 199 17.52 -12.81 3.48
CA ALA A 199 17.76 -12.28 2.15
C ALA A 199 16.67 -12.77 1.18
N CYS A 200 15.43 -12.32 1.36
CA CYS A 200 14.29 -12.77 0.56
C CYS A 200 13.36 -11.62 0.14
N LEU A 201 13.79 -10.39 0.29
CA LEU A 201 13.03 -9.20 -0.09
C LEU A 201 13.98 -8.11 -0.59
N THR A 202 13.60 -7.48 -1.69
CA THR A 202 14.24 -6.27 -2.21
C THR A 202 13.31 -5.08 -1.99
N LEU A 203 13.83 -4.01 -1.39
CA LEU A 203 13.13 -2.75 -1.18
C LEU A 203 13.53 -1.78 -2.29
N ASN A 204 12.58 -1.28 -3.06
CA ASN A 204 12.82 -0.30 -4.11
C ASN A 204 12.00 0.96 -3.81
N PHE A 205 12.66 2.00 -3.30
CA PHE A 205 12.04 3.28 -3.03
C PHE A 205 12.73 4.36 -3.86
N SER A 206 12.00 4.95 -4.78
CA SER A 206 12.53 5.99 -5.65
C SER A 206 11.58 7.17 -5.70
N ARG A 207 12.13 8.37 -5.47
CA ARG A 207 11.41 9.65 -5.55
C ARG A 207 10.08 9.64 -4.77
N THR A 208 10.10 9.10 -3.56
CA THR A 208 8.92 9.01 -2.70
C THR A 208 9.07 9.91 -1.49
N ILE A 209 8.01 10.63 -1.16
CA ILE A 209 7.93 11.48 0.03
C ILE A 209 7.18 10.71 1.12
N PHE A 210 7.82 10.51 2.27
CA PHE A 210 7.22 9.97 3.48
C PHE A 210 7.20 11.06 4.55
N VAL A 211 6.01 11.54 4.91
CA VAL A 211 5.83 12.53 5.96
C VAL A 211 4.99 11.93 7.09
N ASP A 212 5.46 12.09 8.32
CA ASP A 212 4.81 11.58 9.51
C ASP A 212 4.54 10.06 9.44
N CYS A 213 5.55 9.30 9.02
CA CYS A 213 5.52 7.87 8.83
C CYS A 213 6.57 7.14 9.66
N GLY A 214 6.32 5.88 10.01
CA GLY A 214 7.32 4.96 10.57
C GLY A 214 7.89 5.38 11.92
N LYS A 215 7.15 6.10 12.77
CA LYS A 215 7.64 6.65 14.05
C LYS A 215 8.82 7.64 13.92
N GLY A 216 9.01 8.26 12.79
CA GLY A 216 10.21 9.03 12.50
C GLY A 216 11.48 8.17 12.37
N ASP A 217 11.34 6.87 12.21
CA ASP A 217 12.41 5.91 11.99
C ASP A 217 12.01 4.87 10.93
N MET A 218 12.04 5.27 9.68
CA MET A 218 11.74 4.40 8.54
C MET A 218 12.73 3.24 8.40
N THR A 219 13.89 3.33 9.05
CA THR A 219 14.92 2.29 9.01
C THR A 219 14.59 1.10 9.89
N ASN A 220 13.71 1.28 10.88
CA ASN A 220 13.35 0.22 11.79
C ASN A 220 12.56 -0.87 11.08
N LYS A 221 12.74 -2.10 11.39
CA LYS A 221 12.14 -3.32 10.82
C LYS A 221 12.16 -3.44 9.28
N ILE A 222 11.76 -2.40 8.55
CA ILE A 222 11.75 -2.44 7.09
C ILE A 222 13.16 -2.31 6.49
N MET A 223 13.94 -1.35 6.98
CA MET A 223 15.29 -1.08 6.48
C MET A 223 16.39 -1.60 7.39
N GLY A 224 16.06 -1.95 8.63
CA GLY A 224 17.00 -2.37 9.65
C GLY A 224 17.60 -3.77 9.47
N ASN A 225 17.15 -4.52 8.47
CA ASN A 225 17.70 -5.84 8.19
C ASN A 225 18.85 -5.76 7.19
N ALA A 226 20.05 -6.05 7.63
CA ALA A 226 21.26 -6.00 6.81
C ALA A 226 21.22 -6.92 5.58
N ASN A 227 20.42 -7.99 5.61
CA ASN A 227 20.33 -8.97 4.53
C ASN A 227 19.30 -8.64 3.44
N MET A 228 18.51 -7.59 3.59
CA MET A 228 17.60 -7.14 2.55
C MET A 228 18.34 -6.33 1.50
N SER A 229 18.08 -6.58 0.22
CA SER A 229 18.55 -5.72 -0.86
C SER A 229 17.77 -4.40 -0.88
N ARG A 230 18.43 -3.30 -1.21
CA ARG A 230 17.86 -1.94 -1.20
C ARG A 230 18.29 -1.18 -2.43
N ASN A 231 17.32 -0.58 -3.10
CA ASN A 231 17.53 0.35 -4.19
C ASN A 231 16.76 1.62 -3.84
N PHE A 232 17.46 2.60 -3.29
CA PHE A 232 16.87 3.85 -2.81
C PHE A 232 17.41 5.02 -3.61
N GLU A 233 16.53 5.96 -4.02
CA GLU A 233 16.90 7.08 -4.84
C GLU A 233 16.00 8.29 -4.58
N TYR A 234 16.58 9.38 -4.11
CA TYR A 234 15.93 10.68 -3.93
C TYR A 234 14.61 10.64 -3.14
N ASN A 235 14.56 9.87 -2.06
CA ASN A 235 13.42 9.85 -1.16
C ASN A 235 13.51 10.99 -0.14
N THR A 236 12.37 11.39 0.41
CA THR A 236 12.28 12.32 1.55
C THR A 236 11.64 11.57 2.73
N TYR A 237 12.24 11.71 3.90
CA TYR A 237 11.72 11.20 5.16
C TYR A 237 11.60 12.35 6.15
N TRP A 238 10.37 12.80 6.42
CA TRP A 238 10.10 13.97 7.25
C TRP A 238 9.12 13.61 8.38
N TYR A 239 9.43 13.97 9.61
CA TYR A 239 8.60 13.58 10.75
C TYR A 239 8.60 14.67 11.81
N ASN A 240 7.41 15.11 12.25
CA ASN A 240 7.25 16.16 13.26
C ASN A 240 8.10 17.41 12.98
N GLY A 241 8.10 17.87 11.74
CA GLY A 241 8.82 19.08 11.35
C GLY A 241 10.34 18.94 11.25
N SER A 242 10.87 17.72 11.20
CA SER A 242 12.31 17.49 11.03
C SER A 242 12.59 16.26 10.16
N GLN A 243 13.82 16.15 9.68
CA GLN A 243 14.28 14.94 8.99
C GLN A 243 14.16 13.73 9.93
N SER A 244 13.59 12.65 9.43
CA SER A 244 13.55 11.40 10.16
C SER A 244 14.80 10.55 9.92
N ASN A 245 15.00 9.55 10.78
CA ASN A 245 16.13 8.64 10.66
C ASN A 245 15.97 7.70 9.44
N ASP A 246 16.85 7.83 8.49
CA ASP A 246 16.89 7.14 7.20
C ASP A 246 18.15 6.29 7.00
N LYS A 247 18.70 5.77 8.07
CA LYS A 247 19.97 5.07 8.25
C LYS A 247 20.51 4.28 7.03
N TYR A 248 19.66 3.73 6.18
CA TYR A 248 20.04 2.90 5.04
C TYR A 248 19.81 3.56 3.67
N ASP A 249 19.25 4.76 3.64
CA ASP A 249 19.11 5.56 2.42
C ASP A 249 20.11 6.72 2.49
N THR A 250 21.20 6.59 1.75
CA THR A 250 22.28 7.59 1.72
C THR A 250 22.11 8.64 0.63
N ASN A 251 21.01 8.62 -0.09
CA ASN A 251 20.71 9.53 -1.19
C ASN A 251 19.34 10.20 -1.00
N THR A 252 19.10 10.67 0.23
CA THR A 252 17.86 11.33 0.64
C THR A 252 17.84 12.82 0.30
N LEU A 253 16.64 13.37 0.21
CA LEU A 253 16.41 14.80 0.15
C LEU A 253 16.02 15.28 1.56
N ASP A 254 16.96 15.88 2.25
CA ASP A 254 16.92 16.17 3.69
C ASP A 254 16.25 17.53 4.00
N THR A 255 15.25 17.89 3.23
CA THR A 255 14.50 19.14 3.37
C THR A 255 13.01 18.89 3.49
N ASP A 256 12.30 19.83 4.13
CA ASP A 256 10.84 19.82 4.17
C ASP A 256 10.27 19.77 2.75
N PRO A 257 9.37 18.83 2.42
CA PRO A 257 8.70 18.84 1.14
C PRO A 257 7.78 20.07 0.93
N GLY A 258 7.46 20.79 1.99
CA GLY A 258 6.70 22.05 1.96
C GLY A 258 5.29 21.86 1.39
N PHE A 259 4.52 20.88 1.87
CA PHE A 259 3.14 20.69 1.42
C PHE A 259 2.28 21.91 1.74
N ILE A 260 1.50 22.38 0.76
CA ILE A 260 0.65 23.59 0.95
C ILE A 260 -0.38 23.35 2.05
N ASN A 261 -1.12 22.23 2.03
CA ASN A 261 -2.15 21.96 3.05
C ASN A 261 -2.48 20.46 3.14
N ALA A 262 -1.49 19.65 3.56
CA ALA A 262 -1.61 18.21 3.66
C ALA A 262 -2.78 17.74 4.55
N ALA A 263 -3.09 18.48 5.62
CA ALA A 263 -4.18 18.17 6.53
C ALA A 263 -5.56 18.17 5.82
N ASN A 264 -5.71 18.99 4.79
CA ASN A 264 -6.92 19.07 3.96
C ASN A 264 -6.77 18.33 2.61
N GLY A 265 -5.69 17.57 2.43
CA GLY A 265 -5.48 16.74 1.25
C GLY A 265 -4.82 17.45 0.06
N ASP A 266 -4.25 18.64 0.27
CA ASP A 266 -3.42 19.33 -0.71
C ASP A 266 -1.94 19.05 -0.42
N PHE A 267 -1.37 18.12 -1.19
CA PHE A 267 0.03 17.71 -1.09
C PHE A 267 0.91 18.39 -2.14
N THR A 268 0.48 19.52 -2.69
CA THR A 268 1.31 20.31 -3.63
C THR A 268 2.66 20.58 -2.98
N VAL A 269 3.72 20.15 -3.68
CA VAL A 269 5.11 20.23 -3.19
C VAL A 269 5.67 21.60 -3.51
N THR A 270 6.28 22.24 -2.50
CA THR A 270 7.01 23.51 -2.68
C THR A 270 8.50 23.41 -2.34
N GLY A 271 8.94 22.28 -1.74
CA GLY A 271 10.34 22.05 -1.41
C GLY A 271 11.24 21.99 -2.64
N ALA A 272 12.24 22.86 -2.72
CA ALA A 272 13.08 23.04 -3.90
C ALA A 272 13.80 21.75 -4.32
N SER A 273 14.34 20.99 -3.36
CA SER A 273 15.04 19.73 -3.64
C SER A 273 14.11 18.66 -4.21
N GLN A 274 12.89 18.57 -3.68
CA GLN A 274 11.88 17.63 -4.17
C GLN A 274 11.38 18.02 -5.57
N LEU A 275 11.21 19.30 -5.84
CA LEU A 275 10.85 19.81 -7.17
C LEU A 275 11.94 19.51 -8.19
N GLU A 276 13.21 19.78 -7.87
CA GLU A 276 14.35 19.49 -8.75
C GLU A 276 14.43 18.01 -9.14
N LYS A 277 14.26 17.12 -8.16
CA LYS A 277 14.34 15.65 -8.38
C LYS A 277 12.99 15.03 -8.76
N ARG A 278 11.92 15.84 -8.87
CA ARG A 278 10.56 15.39 -9.13
C ARG A 278 10.11 14.28 -8.19
N THR A 279 10.34 14.51 -6.90
CA THR A 279 10.02 13.55 -5.83
C THR A 279 8.59 13.75 -5.35
N GLY A 280 7.85 12.66 -5.18
CA GLY A 280 6.45 12.65 -4.81
C GLY A 280 5.52 12.18 -5.92
N ASP A 281 4.23 12.10 -5.63
CA ASP A 281 3.19 11.79 -6.62
C ASP A 281 3.14 12.91 -7.68
N PRO A 282 3.26 12.59 -8.97
CA PRO A 282 3.27 13.58 -10.06
C PRO A 282 2.06 14.52 -10.08
N ARG A 283 0.96 14.12 -9.51
CA ARG A 283 -0.28 14.92 -9.35
C ARG A 283 -0.05 16.24 -8.58
N TRP A 284 0.95 16.26 -7.70
CA TRP A 284 1.27 17.37 -6.80
C TRP A 284 2.52 18.13 -7.21
N LEU A 285 3.10 17.80 -8.34
CA LEU A 285 4.27 18.46 -8.91
C LEU A 285 3.84 19.36 -10.07
N PRO A 286 4.57 20.45 -10.32
CA PRO A 286 4.35 21.27 -11.50
C PRO A 286 4.42 20.45 -12.79
N LEU A 287 3.59 20.78 -13.77
CA LEU A 287 3.72 20.21 -15.10
C LEU A 287 5.11 20.51 -15.67
N VAL A 288 5.66 19.57 -16.40
CA VAL A 288 6.86 19.82 -17.19
C VAL A 288 6.41 20.58 -18.43
N GLU A 289 6.89 21.82 -18.61
CA GLU A 289 6.79 22.47 -19.90
C GLU A 289 7.67 21.69 -20.88
N GLU A 290 7.07 21.18 -21.95
CA GLU A 290 7.79 20.51 -23.04
C GLU A 290 8.55 21.51 -23.92
#